data_bbc053df8f30a962bdf9a21a384544f9
#
_entry.id   bbc053df8f30a962bdf9a21a384544f9
#
_cell.length_a   1.000
_cell.length_b   1.000
_cell.length_c   1.000
_cell.angle_alpha   90.00
_cell.angle_beta   90.00
_cell.angle_gamma   90.00
#
_symmetry.space_group_name_H-M   'P 1'
#
loop_
_entity.id
_entity.type
_entity.pdbx_description
1 polymer ?
#
loop_
_entity_poly.entity_id
_entity_poly.type
_entity_poly.pdbx_seq_one_letter_code
_entity_poly.pdbx_strand_id
1 'polypeptide(L)'
;MLHLAKSPSPTLRTVLAGLLVAGLMATGAAQAQQAEHAEVNRLLRAGQFTEALAKADQHLAANPKDAQMRFIKGVVQSESGKVSEAMTTFTDLTKEFPELPEPYNNLAVLHANQGQFEKARVALEMAVRTNPSYATAHENLGDVYAKLAAQSYTRAQQIDPSNATAGPKLNAARSIFVPPKAAGSQRK
;
A
#
# COMPACT_ATOMS: atom_id res chain seq x y z
N MET A 1 31.42 11.74 63.71
CA MET A 1 31.88 10.85 62.65
C MET A 1 31.19 11.26 61.31
N LEU A 2 31.96 11.96 60.47
CA LEU A 2 31.42 12.34 59.10
C LEU A 2 31.68 11.22 58.14
N HIS A 3 30.61 10.70 57.54
CA HIS A 3 30.70 9.78 56.37
C HIS A 3 30.88 10.59 55.08
N LEU A 4 32.10 10.52 54.50
CA LEU A 4 32.38 11.01 53.17
C LEU A 4 31.65 10.12 52.16
N ALA A 5 30.73 10.70 51.39
CA ALA A 5 30.12 10.04 50.22
C ALA A 5 31.19 9.84 49.14
N LYS A 6 31.43 8.58 48.77
CA LYS A 6 32.35 8.15 47.74
C LYS A 6 31.87 8.62 46.37
N SER A 7 32.60 9.51 45.72
CA SER A 7 32.26 9.96 44.34
C SER A 7 32.32 8.80 43.36
N PRO A 8 31.38 8.70 42.39
CA PRO A 8 31.39 7.64 41.40
C PRO A 8 32.63 7.72 40.51
N SER A 9 33.16 6.53 40.14
CA SER A 9 34.36 6.37 39.35
C SER A 9 34.27 7.04 37.97
N PRO A 10 35.35 7.57 37.38
CA PRO A 10 35.33 8.25 36.10
C PRO A 10 34.84 7.40 34.95
N THR A 11 34.94 6.06 35.01
CA THR A 11 34.44 5.11 34.03
C THR A 11 32.91 5.07 33.95
N LEU A 12 32.18 5.28 35.05
CA LEU A 12 30.74 5.30 35.08
C LEU A 12 30.17 6.59 34.42
N ARG A 13 30.88 7.72 34.53
CA ARG A 13 30.48 8.99 33.88
C ARG A 13 30.64 8.95 32.37
N THR A 14 31.69 8.30 31.84
CA THR A 14 31.89 8.15 30.39
C THR A 14 30.88 7.20 29.74
N VAL A 15 30.48 6.13 30.41
CA VAL A 15 29.45 5.19 29.88
C VAL A 15 28.07 5.86 29.86
N LEU A 16 27.68 6.63 30.90
CA LEU A 16 26.40 7.36 30.90
C LEU A 16 26.34 8.48 29.83
N ALA A 17 27.44 9.19 29.61
CA ALA A 17 27.52 10.22 28.58
C ALA A 17 27.42 9.59 27.15
N GLY A 18 28.05 8.44 26.94
CA GLY A 18 27.98 7.72 25.68
C GLY A 18 26.57 7.21 25.34
N LEU A 19 25.82 6.72 26.32
CA LEU A 19 24.44 6.26 26.14
C LEU A 19 23.46 7.42 25.86
N LEU A 20 23.64 8.58 26.46
CA LEU A 20 22.83 9.77 26.20
C LEU A 20 23.08 10.35 24.80
N VAL A 21 24.32 10.37 24.33
CA VAL A 21 24.64 10.85 22.96
C VAL A 21 24.14 9.89 21.91
N ALA A 22 24.25 8.57 22.13
CA ALA A 22 23.70 7.56 21.20
C ALA A 22 22.18 7.63 21.11
N GLY A 23 21.45 7.88 22.19
CA GLY A 23 20.03 8.08 22.22
C GLY A 23 19.54 9.32 21.43
N LEU A 24 20.26 10.43 21.53
CA LEU A 24 19.95 11.66 20.78
C LEU A 24 20.22 11.53 19.28
N MET A 25 21.25 10.79 18.89
CA MET A 25 21.57 10.56 17.47
C MET A 25 20.54 9.64 16.81
N ALA A 26 20.03 8.61 17.51
CA ALA A 26 19.01 7.69 16.99
C ALA A 26 17.67 8.39 16.77
N THR A 27 17.25 9.30 17.65
CA THR A 27 16.01 10.07 17.49
C THR A 27 16.11 11.08 16.33
N GLY A 28 17.26 11.71 16.15
CA GLY A 28 17.50 12.64 15.03
C GLY A 28 17.44 11.95 13.66
N ALA A 29 18.01 10.75 13.52
CA ALA A 29 17.99 9.98 12.30
C ALA A 29 16.56 9.52 11.92
N ALA A 30 15.79 9.04 12.89
CA ALA A 30 14.40 8.64 12.67
C ALA A 30 13.50 9.82 12.24
N GLN A 31 13.69 11.00 12.84
CA GLN A 31 12.96 12.21 12.46
C GLN A 31 13.34 12.69 11.06
N ALA A 32 14.61 12.63 10.68
CA ALA A 32 15.07 12.97 9.33
C ALA A 32 14.46 12.03 8.28
N GLN A 33 14.45 10.73 8.54
CA GLN A 33 13.83 9.74 7.65
C GLN A 33 12.32 9.99 7.47
N GLN A 34 11.62 10.28 8.56
CA GLN A 34 10.19 10.59 8.50
C GLN A 34 9.91 11.89 7.72
N ALA A 35 10.79 12.89 7.82
CA ALA A 35 10.67 14.11 7.02
C ALA A 35 10.85 13.85 5.52
N GLU A 36 11.76 12.95 5.13
CA GLU A 36 11.97 12.57 3.73
C GLU A 36 10.76 11.81 3.17
N HIS A 37 10.17 10.86 3.93
CA HIS A 37 8.92 10.20 3.55
C HIS A 37 7.78 11.22 3.37
N ALA A 38 7.65 12.19 4.28
CA ALA A 38 6.62 13.22 4.20
C ALA A 38 6.79 14.11 2.97
N GLU A 39 8.03 14.45 2.61
CA GLU A 39 8.33 15.27 1.44
C GLU A 39 7.98 14.52 0.13
N VAL A 40 8.37 13.24 -0.02
CA VAL A 40 8.00 12.45 -1.20
C VAL A 40 6.49 12.32 -1.32
N ASN A 41 5.79 12.08 -0.21
CA ASN A 41 4.32 12.06 -0.19
C ASN A 41 3.68 13.41 -0.53
N ARG A 42 4.29 14.53 -0.16
CA ARG A 42 3.85 15.87 -0.53
C ARG A 42 3.95 16.08 -2.04
N LEU A 43 5.09 15.70 -2.64
CA LEU A 43 5.34 15.77 -4.07
C LEU A 43 4.37 14.87 -4.85
N LEU A 44 4.14 13.65 -4.37
CA LEU A 44 3.13 12.72 -4.93
C LEU A 44 1.74 13.38 -4.99
N ARG A 45 1.27 13.92 -3.86
CA ARG A 45 -0.05 14.61 -3.82
C ARG A 45 -0.12 15.86 -4.71
N ALA A 46 1.02 16.50 -4.95
CA ALA A 46 1.11 17.66 -5.87
C ALA A 46 1.22 17.24 -7.35
N GLY A 47 1.25 15.93 -7.67
CA GLY A 47 1.46 15.43 -9.04
C GLY A 47 2.88 15.64 -9.58
N GLN A 48 3.83 16.00 -8.71
CA GLN A 48 5.23 16.25 -9.07
C GLN A 48 6.02 14.95 -9.10
N PHE A 49 5.59 14.00 -9.95
CA PHE A 49 6.06 12.61 -9.95
C PHE A 49 7.56 12.47 -10.24
N THR A 50 8.10 13.27 -11.17
CA THR A 50 9.52 13.21 -11.51
C THR A 50 10.40 13.57 -10.30
N GLU A 51 10.03 14.63 -9.60
CA GLU A 51 10.76 15.08 -8.41
C GLU A 51 10.59 14.10 -7.24
N ALA A 52 9.37 13.57 -7.06
CA ALA A 52 9.08 12.54 -6.07
C ALA A 52 9.95 11.28 -6.26
N LEU A 53 10.08 10.80 -7.51
CA LEU A 53 10.94 9.66 -7.83
C LEU A 53 12.41 9.96 -7.56
N ALA A 54 12.90 11.13 -7.99
CA ALA A 54 14.30 11.51 -7.75
C ALA A 54 14.64 11.57 -6.25
N LYS A 55 13.74 12.12 -5.44
CA LYS A 55 13.87 12.17 -3.97
C LYS A 55 13.83 10.78 -3.35
N ALA A 56 12.89 9.92 -3.79
CA ALA A 56 12.80 8.54 -3.31
C ALA A 56 14.08 7.75 -3.67
N ASP A 57 14.59 7.90 -4.88
CA ASP A 57 15.81 7.23 -5.34
C ASP A 57 17.05 7.70 -4.56
N GLN A 58 17.15 9.01 -4.30
CA GLN A 58 18.22 9.57 -3.46
C GLN A 58 18.20 8.97 -2.05
N HIS A 59 17.04 8.90 -1.42
CA HIS A 59 16.89 8.27 -0.09
C HIS A 59 17.28 6.79 -0.12
N LEU A 60 16.76 6.04 -1.10
CA LEU A 60 16.98 4.60 -1.22
C LEU A 60 18.42 4.23 -1.57
N ALA A 61 19.19 5.13 -2.18
CA ALA A 61 20.62 4.94 -2.38
C ALA A 61 21.39 4.82 -1.06
N ALA A 62 20.98 5.56 -0.02
CA ALA A 62 21.55 5.49 1.32
C ALA A 62 20.85 4.43 2.20
N ASN A 63 19.55 4.18 1.97
CA ASN A 63 18.69 3.33 2.79
C ASN A 63 17.95 2.28 1.92
N PRO A 64 18.65 1.32 1.27
CA PRO A 64 18.04 0.44 0.27
C PRO A 64 16.98 -0.51 0.81
N LYS A 65 16.95 -0.75 2.13
CA LYS A 65 15.98 -1.62 2.81
C LYS A 65 14.82 -0.86 3.46
N ASP A 66 14.68 0.45 3.22
CA ASP A 66 13.54 1.19 3.71
C ASP A 66 12.26 0.78 2.97
N ALA A 67 11.51 -0.14 3.55
CA ALA A 67 10.28 -0.67 2.98
C ALA A 67 9.23 0.43 2.76
N GLN A 68 9.14 1.41 3.66
CA GLN A 68 8.17 2.50 3.55
C GLN A 68 8.50 3.42 2.35
N MET A 69 9.76 3.82 2.17
CA MET A 69 10.15 4.62 1.01
C MET A 69 10.00 3.84 -0.29
N ARG A 70 10.35 2.54 -0.31
CA ARG A 70 10.12 1.67 -1.49
C ARG A 70 8.64 1.57 -1.83
N PHE A 71 7.77 1.47 -0.83
CA PHE A 71 6.33 1.48 -1.03
C PHE A 71 5.85 2.81 -1.63
N ILE A 72 6.26 3.95 -1.06
CA ILE A 72 5.93 5.28 -1.58
C ILE A 72 6.40 5.42 -3.03
N LYS A 73 7.62 4.98 -3.35
CA LYS A 73 8.14 4.96 -4.73
C LYS A 73 7.24 4.14 -5.66
N GLY A 74 6.81 2.95 -5.24
CA GLY A 74 5.87 2.12 -6.01
C GLY A 74 4.54 2.84 -6.29
N VAL A 75 4.01 3.58 -5.31
CA VAL A 75 2.81 4.40 -5.50
C VAL A 75 3.07 5.53 -6.50
N VAL A 76 4.19 6.26 -6.37
CA VAL A 76 4.56 7.32 -7.35
C VAL A 76 4.70 6.76 -8.77
N GLN A 77 5.31 5.59 -8.92
CA GLN A 77 5.41 4.89 -10.21
C GLN A 77 4.03 4.55 -10.78
N SER A 78 3.13 4.03 -9.95
CA SER A 78 1.75 3.72 -10.36
C SER A 78 1.00 4.97 -10.84
N GLU A 79 1.02 6.04 -10.04
CA GLU A 79 0.31 7.30 -10.34
C GLU A 79 0.91 8.04 -11.55
N SER A 80 2.21 7.87 -11.80
CA SER A 80 2.89 8.44 -12.98
C SER A 80 2.73 7.59 -14.26
N GLY A 81 1.95 6.50 -14.22
CA GLY A 81 1.75 5.60 -15.36
C GLY A 81 2.90 4.61 -15.62
N LYS A 82 3.91 4.55 -14.77
CA LYS A 82 5.03 3.59 -14.84
C LYS A 82 4.62 2.24 -14.25
N VAL A 83 3.54 1.66 -14.82
CA VAL A 83 2.86 0.48 -14.27
C VAL A 83 3.79 -0.72 -14.10
N SER A 84 4.66 -1.00 -15.09
CA SER A 84 5.59 -2.14 -15.03
C SER A 84 6.62 -1.99 -13.90
N GLU A 85 7.13 -0.77 -13.71
CA GLU A 85 8.07 -0.46 -12.62
C GLU A 85 7.38 -0.60 -11.25
N ALA A 86 6.15 -0.08 -11.12
CA ALA A 86 5.35 -0.21 -9.90
C ALA A 86 5.08 -1.69 -9.55
N MET A 87 4.71 -2.50 -10.53
CA MET A 87 4.50 -3.95 -10.33
C MET A 87 5.77 -4.64 -9.85
N THR A 88 6.92 -4.31 -10.41
CA THR A 88 8.22 -4.84 -9.96
C THR A 88 8.48 -4.42 -8.51
N THR A 89 8.35 -3.13 -8.21
CA THR A 89 8.59 -2.59 -6.86
C THR A 89 7.70 -3.26 -5.80
N PHE A 90 6.39 -3.38 -6.07
CA PHE A 90 5.48 -4.05 -5.13
C PHE A 90 5.71 -5.56 -5.04
N THR A 91 6.06 -6.23 -6.16
CA THR A 91 6.41 -7.66 -6.15
C THR A 91 7.63 -7.93 -5.27
N ASP A 92 8.66 -7.10 -5.38
CA ASP A 92 9.87 -7.27 -4.56
C ASP A 92 9.57 -6.97 -3.08
N LEU A 93 8.71 -5.98 -2.79
CA LEU A 93 8.24 -5.72 -1.43
C LEU A 93 7.48 -6.93 -0.84
N THR A 94 6.61 -7.60 -1.61
CA THR A 94 5.90 -8.79 -1.11
C THR A 94 6.80 -9.98 -0.83
N LYS A 95 7.97 -10.07 -1.50
CA LYS A 95 8.98 -11.12 -1.25
C LYS A 95 9.83 -10.82 -0.03
N GLU A 96 10.28 -9.57 0.09
CA GLU A 96 11.21 -9.14 1.14
C GLU A 96 10.50 -8.83 2.47
N PHE A 97 9.26 -8.36 2.41
CA PHE A 97 8.42 -7.95 3.56
C PHE A 97 7.02 -8.56 3.44
N PRO A 98 6.90 -9.90 3.53
CA PRO A 98 5.64 -10.61 3.30
C PRO A 98 4.56 -10.29 4.34
N GLU A 99 4.91 -9.65 5.45
CA GLU A 99 3.99 -9.20 6.51
C GLU A 99 3.28 -7.87 6.18
N LEU A 100 3.68 -7.15 5.13
CA LEU A 100 3.06 -5.88 4.74
C LEU A 100 1.87 -6.13 3.81
N PRO A 101 0.63 -5.76 4.17
CA PRO A 101 -0.55 -5.99 3.34
C PRO A 101 -0.67 -5.00 2.18
N GLU A 102 -0.13 -3.78 2.30
CA GLU A 102 -0.32 -2.71 1.33
C GLU A 102 0.30 -3.02 -0.04
N PRO A 103 1.51 -3.60 -0.17
CA PRO A 103 2.05 -3.99 -1.46
C PRO A 103 1.19 -5.02 -2.20
N TYR A 104 0.60 -6.00 -1.49
CA TYR A 104 -0.32 -6.97 -2.10
C TYR A 104 -1.58 -6.28 -2.63
N ASN A 105 -2.18 -5.37 -1.85
CA ASN A 105 -3.35 -4.61 -2.28
C ASN A 105 -3.05 -3.78 -3.54
N ASN A 106 -1.89 -3.10 -3.59
CA ASN A 106 -1.52 -2.29 -4.75
C ASN A 106 -1.22 -3.14 -5.99
N LEU A 107 -0.57 -4.31 -5.84
CA LEU A 107 -0.43 -5.28 -6.93
C LEU A 107 -1.78 -5.71 -7.48
N ALA A 108 -2.74 -5.97 -6.60
CA ALA A 108 -4.07 -6.37 -7.02
C ALA A 108 -4.78 -5.29 -7.83
N VAL A 109 -4.68 -4.02 -7.42
CA VAL A 109 -5.23 -2.88 -8.17
C VAL A 109 -4.60 -2.81 -9.57
N LEU A 110 -3.27 -2.96 -9.67
CA LEU A 110 -2.58 -2.94 -10.96
C LEU A 110 -3.01 -4.13 -11.85
N HIS A 111 -3.16 -5.33 -11.28
CA HIS A 111 -3.68 -6.49 -12.01
C HIS A 111 -5.14 -6.30 -12.46
N ALA A 112 -6.00 -5.76 -11.60
CA ALA A 112 -7.40 -5.51 -11.91
C ALA A 112 -7.54 -4.50 -13.06
N ASN A 113 -6.73 -3.44 -13.07
CA ASN A 113 -6.69 -2.44 -14.14
C ASN A 113 -6.26 -3.04 -15.49
N GLN A 114 -5.51 -4.14 -15.48
CA GLN A 114 -5.15 -4.91 -16.67
C GLN A 114 -6.17 -6.01 -17.02
N GLY A 115 -7.31 -6.09 -16.32
CA GLY A 115 -8.31 -7.15 -16.50
C GLY A 115 -7.89 -8.52 -15.97
N GLN A 116 -6.77 -8.62 -15.26
CA GLN A 116 -6.21 -9.86 -14.71
C GLN A 116 -6.83 -10.18 -13.34
N PHE A 117 -8.17 -10.32 -13.31
CA PHE A 117 -8.94 -10.39 -12.06
C PHE A 117 -8.56 -11.59 -11.18
N GLU A 118 -8.16 -12.73 -11.75
CA GLU A 118 -7.69 -13.88 -10.95
C GLU A 118 -6.38 -13.55 -10.19
N LYS A 119 -5.44 -12.84 -10.83
CA LYS A 119 -4.21 -12.42 -10.16
C LYS A 119 -4.51 -11.36 -9.08
N ALA A 120 -5.44 -10.45 -9.38
CA ALA A 120 -5.89 -9.47 -8.40
C ALA A 120 -6.52 -10.14 -7.17
N ARG A 121 -7.38 -11.15 -7.37
CA ARG A 121 -7.98 -11.94 -6.29
C ARG A 121 -6.92 -12.57 -5.39
N VAL A 122 -5.95 -13.28 -5.99
CA VAL A 122 -4.87 -13.94 -5.22
C VAL A 122 -4.08 -12.94 -4.38
N ALA A 123 -3.75 -11.78 -4.95
CA ALA A 123 -3.02 -10.74 -4.23
C ALA A 123 -3.85 -10.15 -3.07
N LEU A 124 -5.15 -9.89 -3.28
CA LEU A 124 -6.04 -9.38 -2.22
C LEU A 124 -6.28 -10.40 -1.11
N GLU A 125 -6.40 -11.69 -1.44
CA GLU A 125 -6.49 -12.75 -0.43
C GLU A 125 -5.22 -12.79 0.45
N MET A 126 -4.04 -12.50 -0.12
CA MET A 126 -2.82 -12.35 0.66
C MET A 126 -2.86 -11.08 1.54
N ALA A 127 -3.30 -9.93 1.03
CA ALA A 127 -3.44 -8.71 1.80
C ALA A 127 -4.38 -8.91 3.01
N VAL A 128 -5.55 -9.54 2.80
CA VAL A 128 -6.52 -9.85 3.86
C VAL A 128 -5.98 -10.88 4.86
N ARG A 129 -5.23 -11.87 4.40
CA ARG A 129 -4.60 -12.86 5.28
C ARG A 129 -3.56 -12.21 6.18
N THR A 130 -2.77 -11.30 5.64
CA THR A 130 -1.71 -10.57 6.35
C THR A 130 -2.29 -9.59 7.36
N ASN A 131 -3.35 -8.88 6.97
CA ASN A 131 -4.09 -7.99 7.86
C ASN A 131 -5.61 -8.18 7.67
N PRO A 132 -6.25 -9.02 8.51
CA PRO A 132 -7.69 -9.27 8.42
C PRO A 132 -8.59 -8.05 8.68
N SER A 133 -8.07 -6.96 9.23
CA SER A 133 -8.80 -5.71 9.47
C SER A 133 -8.57 -4.65 8.38
N TYR A 134 -7.89 -5.00 7.28
CA TYR A 134 -7.62 -4.07 6.18
C TYR A 134 -8.85 -3.86 5.30
N ALA A 135 -9.71 -2.91 5.68
CA ALA A 135 -11.00 -2.66 5.05
C ALA A 135 -10.90 -2.43 3.53
N THR A 136 -9.91 -1.65 3.07
CA THR A 136 -9.69 -1.38 1.64
C THR A 136 -9.40 -2.67 0.84
N ALA A 137 -8.63 -3.60 1.42
CA ALA A 137 -8.38 -4.88 0.74
C ALA A 137 -9.64 -5.74 0.64
N HIS A 138 -10.50 -5.73 1.68
CA HIS A 138 -11.80 -6.41 1.63
C HIS A 138 -12.73 -5.80 0.58
N GLU A 139 -12.80 -4.47 0.48
CA GLU A 139 -13.60 -3.76 -0.52
C GLU A 139 -13.12 -4.12 -1.93
N ASN A 140 -11.81 -3.98 -2.21
CA ASN A 140 -11.22 -4.33 -3.49
C ASN A 140 -11.43 -5.82 -3.85
N LEU A 141 -11.39 -6.72 -2.85
CA LEU A 141 -11.67 -8.15 -3.04
C LEU A 141 -13.13 -8.39 -3.43
N GLY A 142 -14.05 -7.67 -2.81
CA GLY A 142 -15.46 -7.68 -3.19
C GLY A 142 -15.67 -7.25 -4.64
N ASP A 143 -15.02 -6.17 -5.06
CA ASP A 143 -15.06 -5.66 -6.43
C ASP A 143 -14.49 -6.67 -7.44
N VAL A 144 -13.38 -7.30 -7.11
CA VAL A 144 -12.77 -8.34 -7.96
C VAL A 144 -13.70 -9.55 -8.08
N TYR A 145 -14.34 -10.00 -7.00
CA TYR A 145 -15.33 -11.08 -7.06
C TYR A 145 -16.53 -10.71 -7.93
N ALA A 146 -17.01 -9.49 -7.87
CA ALA A 146 -18.09 -9.02 -8.72
C ALA A 146 -17.70 -9.04 -10.22
N LYS A 147 -16.45 -8.66 -10.56
CA LYS A 147 -15.91 -8.76 -11.93
C LYS A 147 -15.81 -10.21 -12.40
N LEU A 148 -15.31 -11.11 -11.57
CA LEU A 148 -15.20 -12.54 -11.85
C LEU A 148 -16.60 -13.20 -12.02
N ALA A 149 -17.56 -12.82 -11.17
CA ALA A 149 -18.95 -13.26 -11.30
C ALA A 149 -19.55 -12.79 -12.63
N ALA A 150 -19.34 -11.53 -13.02
CA ALA A 150 -19.81 -11.00 -14.30
C ALA A 150 -19.20 -11.74 -15.50
N GLN A 151 -17.91 -12.08 -15.45
CA GLN A 151 -17.25 -12.90 -16.47
C GLN A 151 -17.88 -14.29 -16.57
N SER A 152 -18.10 -14.94 -15.42
CA SER A 152 -18.71 -16.28 -15.37
C SER A 152 -20.14 -16.28 -15.89
N TYR A 153 -20.97 -15.29 -15.52
CA TYR A 153 -22.34 -15.18 -16.06
C TYR A 153 -22.36 -14.86 -17.55
N THR A 154 -21.44 -14.03 -18.03
CA THR A 154 -21.27 -13.78 -19.48
C THR A 154 -20.95 -15.09 -20.21
N ARG A 155 -20.04 -15.90 -19.65
CA ARG A 155 -19.69 -17.18 -20.24
C ARG A 155 -20.87 -18.17 -20.24
N ALA A 156 -21.65 -18.21 -19.16
CA ALA A 156 -22.86 -19.05 -19.09
C ALA A 156 -23.86 -18.67 -20.18
N GLN A 157 -24.12 -17.39 -20.45
CA GLN A 157 -24.99 -16.95 -21.54
C GLN A 157 -24.46 -17.28 -22.94
N GLN A 158 -23.12 -17.26 -23.11
CA GLN A 158 -22.51 -17.65 -24.38
C GLN A 158 -22.67 -19.16 -24.68
N ILE A 159 -22.60 -19.98 -23.62
CA ILE A 159 -22.73 -21.44 -23.74
C ILE A 159 -24.20 -21.83 -23.91
N ASP A 160 -25.08 -21.22 -23.13
CA ASP A 160 -26.53 -21.46 -23.19
C ASP A 160 -27.29 -20.12 -23.25
N PRO A 161 -27.60 -19.62 -24.46
CA PRO A 161 -28.36 -18.38 -24.62
C PRO A 161 -29.78 -18.44 -24.05
N SER A 162 -30.34 -19.67 -23.86
CA SER A 162 -31.66 -19.87 -23.26
C SER A 162 -31.69 -19.81 -21.74
N ASN A 163 -30.54 -19.69 -21.10
CA ASN A 163 -30.41 -19.60 -19.64
C ASN A 163 -31.04 -18.32 -19.09
N ALA A 164 -32.27 -18.44 -18.62
CA ALA A 164 -33.08 -17.32 -18.12
C ALA A 164 -32.51 -16.68 -16.83
N THR A 165 -31.59 -17.35 -16.09
CA THR A 165 -31.08 -16.88 -14.82
C THR A 165 -29.74 -16.14 -14.94
N ALA A 166 -28.95 -16.41 -15.96
CA ALA A 166 -27.61 -15.83 -16.12
C ALA A 166 -27.66 -14.32 -16.41
N GLY A 167 -28.61 -13.86 -17.23
CA GLY A 167 -28.78 -12.44 -17.59
C GLY A 167 -29.07 -11.54 -16.40
N PRO A 168 -30.09 -11.80 -15.60
CA PRO A 168 -30.36 -11.04 -14.38
C PRO A 168 -29.17 -11.00 -13.41
N LYS A 169 -28.46 -12.12 -13.21
CA LYS A 169 -27.26 -12.18 -12.34
C LYS A 169 -26.11 -11.36 -12.90
N LEU A 170 -25.89 -11.39 -14.22
CA LEU A 170 -24.87 -10.54 -14.87
C LEU A 170 -25.18 -9.05 -14.64
N ASN A 171 -26.45 -8.65 -14.83
CA ASN A 171 -26.86 -7.27 -14.61
C ASN A 171 -26.65 -6.86 -13.14
N ALA A 172 -27.01 -7.72 -12.19
CA ALA A 172 -26.78 -7.47 -10.78
C ALA A 172 -25.28 -7.29 -10.45
N ALA A 173 -24.43 -8.17 -10.96
CA ALA A 173 -22.97 -8.05 -10.75
C ALA A 173 -22.39 -6.76 -11.36
N ARG A 174 -22.89 -6.32 -12.51
CA ARG A 174 -22.47 -5.07 -13.16
C ARG A 174 -22.99 -3.82 -12.44
N SER A 175 -24.15 -3.88 -11.81
CA SER A 175 -24.75 -2.74 -11.12
C SER A 175 -23.97 -2.26 -9.92
N ILE A 176 -23.10 -3.10 -9.34
CA ILE A 176 -22.20 -2.74 -8.23
C ILE A 176 -21.30 -1.55 -8.62
N PHE A 177 -20.90 -1.45 -9.89
CA PHE A 177 -20.01 -0.42 -10.40
C PHE A 177 -20.74 0.79 -11.01
N VAL A 178 -22.06 0.80 -10.97
CA VAL A 178 -22.86 1.93 -11.45
C VAL A 178 -23.09 2.89 -10.26
N PRO A 179 -22.70 4.17 -10.36
CA PRO A 179 -22.97 5.12 -9.32
C PRO A 179 -24.47 5.18 -9.01
N PRO A 180 -24.88 5.31 -7.73
CA PRO A 180 -26.29 5.51 -7.39
C PRO A 180 -26.82 6.70 -8.20
N LYS A 181 -27.92 6.48 -8.92
CA LYS A 181 -28.61 7.56 -9.64
C LYS A 181 -28.94 8.63 -8.60
N ALA A 182 -28.39 9.84 -8.77
CA ALA A 182 -28.69 10.94 -7.86
C ALA A 182 -30.22 11.02 -7.71
N ALA A 183 -30.69 10.87 -6.46
CA ALA A 183 -32.12 11.01 -6.16
C ALA A 183 -32.56 12.37 -6.68
N GLY A 184 -33.34 12.35 -7.75
CA GLY A 184 -33.78 13.56 -8.42
C GLY A 184 -34.41 14.50 -7.41
N SER A 185 -33.92 15.71 -7.35
CA SER A 185 -34.53 16.83 -6.63
C SER A 185 -35.95 17.02 -7.19
N GLN A 186 -36.92 16.30 -6.62
CA GLN A 186 -38.33 16.70 -6.74
C GLN A 186 -38.54 17.87 -5.76
N ARG A 187 -38.09 19.04 -6.14
CA ARG A 187 -38.68 20.28 -5.60
C ARG A 187 -39.91 20.59 -6.45
N LYS A 188 -41.08 20.35 -5.88
CA LYS A 188 -42.29 21.07 -6.23
C LYS A 188 -42.34 22.41 -5.50
#